data_44697c997fa16701213a2dfcd93b4b0e
#
_entry.id   44697c997fa16701213a2dfcd93b4b0e
#
_cell.length_a   1.000
_cell.length_b   1.000
_cell.length_c   1.000
_cell.angle_alpha   90.00
_cell.angle_beta   90.00
_cell.angle_gamma   90.00
#
_symmetry.space_group_name_H-M   'P 1'
#
loop_
_entity.id
_entity.type
_entity.pdbx_description
1 polymer ?
#
loop_
_entity_poly.entity_id
_entity_poly.type
_entity_poly.pdbx_seq_one_letter_code
_entity_poly.pdbx_strand_id
1 'polypeptide(L)'
;MDSLFPQQRPGEMGARQSEAIISFKAGKCILSQRQSNGKFTVTPDKRRGTLSLSKSSDGLMNLRWSDRSTGILEDHRSIVPGEVTFKKCRTGRENDRVYLLQFTQAQQPLMFWMQEKSSEKDLENASKVNEYANNPAAADAAVAGTHLPILF
;
A
#
# COMPACT_ATOMS: atom_id res chain seq x y z
N MET A 1 10.14 -34.48 3.66
CA MET A 1 10.02 -34.02 3.95
C MET A 1 10.13 -33.24 4.16
N ASP A 2 9.98 -33.20 4.10
CA ASP A 2 9.86 -32.51 4.54
C ASP A 2 9.92 -31.68 4.48
N SER A 3 9.77 -31.71 4.18
CA SER A 3 9.61 -31.01 4.29
C SER A 3 9.47 -30.31 4.48
N LEU A 4 9.30 -30.57 4.33
CA LEU A 4 9.00 -30.06 4.73
C LEU A 4 9.09 -29.17 5.21
N PHE A 5 8.71 -28.97 5.13
CA PHE A 5 8.64 -28.27 5.82
C PHE A 5 9.27 -27.27 5.96
N PRO A 6 9.47 -27.08 6.03
CA PRO A 6 10.21 -25.99 6.63
C PRO A 6 10.18 -24.77 5.86
N GLN A 7 10.00 -24.90 4.69
CA GLN A 7 10.04 -23.76 3.91
C GLN A 7 9.01 -22.83 4.20
N GLN A 8 7.89 -23.27 4.53
CA GLN A 8 6.90 -22.32 4.82
C GLN A 8 7.22 -21.54 6.01
N ARG A 9 7.93 -22.09 6.89
CA ARG A 9 8.19 -21.37 8.05
C ARG A 9 8.92 -20.10 7.86
N PRO A 10 9.91 -20.02 7.02
CA PRO A 10 10.56 -18.74 6.77
C PRO A 10 9.58 -17.70 6.30
N GLY A 11 8.66 -18.08 5.48
CA GLY A 11 7.69 -17.12 5.03
C GLY A 11 6.83 -16.62 6.14
N GLU A 12 6.44 -17.50 7.03
CA GLU A 12 5.63 -17.08 8.13
C GLU A 12 6.34 -16.11 9.02
N MET A 13 7.61 -16.34 9.25
CA MET A 13 8.33 -15.45 10.08
C MET A 13 8.46 -14.09 9.46
N GLY A 14 8.68 -14.03 8.17
CA GLY A 14 8.72 -12.76 7.49
C GLY A 14 7.43 -12.02 7.61
N ALA A 15 6.33 -12.74 7.52
CA ALA A 15 5.04 -12.09 7.63
C ALA A 15 4.83 -11.48 8.99
N ARG A 16 5.25 -12.16 10.04
CA ARG A 16 5.09 -11.59 11.36
C ARG A 16 5.93 -10.34 11.56
N GLN A 17 7.09 -10.29 10.91
CA GLN A 17 7.95 -9.13 11.05
C GLN A 17 7.49 -7.95 10.24
N SER A 18 6.55 -8.18 9.33
CA SER A 18 6.07 -7.12 8.44
C SER A 18 4.66 -6.71 8.80
N GLU A 19 4.43 -6.53 10.08
CA GLU A 19 3.10 -6.13 10.52
C GLU A 19 2.71 -4.80 9.91
N ALA A 20 1.47 -4.69 9.47
CA ALA A 20 1.00 -3.49 8.78
C ALA A 20 0.85 -2.33 9.74
N ILE A 21 1.37 -1.17 9.34
CA ILE A 21 1.18 0.07 10.07
C ILE A 21 -0.18 0.65 9.73
N ILE A 22 -0.58 0.52 8.48
CA ILE A 22 -1.89 0.95 8.04
C ILE A 22 -2.33 0.01 6.94
N SER A 23 -3.61 -0.31 6.92
CA SER A 23 -4.18 -1.06 5.81
C SER A 23 -5.62 -0.61 5.59
N PHE A 24 -6.06 -0.67 4.36
CA PHE A 24 -7.43 -0.30 4.01
C PHE A 24 -7.81 -1.00 2.72
N LYS A 25 -9.10 -1.00 2.45
CA LYS A 25 -9.65 -1.66 1.27
C LYS A 25 -9.42 -0.79 0.04
N ALA A 26 -8.81 -1.35 -0.96
CA ALA A 26 -8.55 -0.65 -2.21
C ALA A 26 -8.35 -1.65 -3.33
N GLY A 27 -8.83 -1.30 -4.51
CA GLY A 27 -8.58 -2.07 -5.70
C GLY A 27 -7.45 -1.43 -6.48
N LYS A 28 -6.84 -2.15 -7.38
CA LYS A 28 -5.81 -1.57 -8.20
C LYS A 28 -6.33 -1.19 -9.56
N CYS A 29 -5.66 -0.26 -10.20
CA CYS A 29 -5.97 0.15 -11.54
C CYS A 29 -4.84 -0.28 -12.45
N ILE A 30 -5.21 -0.65 -13.67
CA ILE A 30 -4.25 -1.05 -14.67
C ILE A 30 -3.96 0.16 -15.54
N LEU A 31 -2.69 0.51 -15.64
CA LEU A 31 -2.26 1.63 -16.47
C LEU A 31 -1.74 1.07 -17.78
N SER A 32 -2.26 1.60 -18.88
CA SER A 32 -1.76 1.21 -20.19
C SER A 32 -0.41 1.90 -20.43
N GLN A 33 0.22 1.55 -21.52
CA GLN A 33 1.45 2.22 -21.90
C GLN A 33 1.18 3.70 -22.16
N ARG A 34 2.19 4.52 -21.93
CA ARG A 34 2.08 5.94 -22.18
C ARG A 34 1.84 6.17 -23.68
N GLN A 35 0.83 6.97 -23.98
CA GLN A 35 0.51 7.32 -25.34
C GLN A 35 1.40 8.46 -25.82
N SER A 36 1.35 8.74 -27.11
CA SER A 36 2.18 9.80 -27.69
C SER A 36 1.89 11.16 -27.07
N ASN A 37 0.66 11.35 -26.58
CA ASN A 37 0.31 12.62 -25.92
C ASN A 37 0.70 12.63 -24.44
N GLY A 38 1.42 11.63 -23.96
CA GLY A 38 1.86 11.56 -22.59
C GLY A 38 0.82 11.03 -21.63
N LYS A 39 -0.34 10.66 -22.10
CA LYS A 39 -1.43 10.19 -21.23
C LYS A 39 -1.46 8.68 -21.15
N PHE A 40 -1.98 8.19 -20.02
CA PHE A 40 -2.22 6.76 -19.82
C PHE A 40 -3.70 6.49 -19.87
N THR A 41 -4.07 5.31 -20.30
CA THR A 41 -5.43 4.83 -20.10
C THR A 41 -5.47 4.08 -18.78
N VAL A 42 -6.46 4.38 -17.95
CA VAL A 42 -6.60 3.79 -16.63
C VAL A 42 -7.83 2.90 -16.63
N THR A 43 -7.65 1.65 -16.27
CA THR A 43 -8.76 0.70 -16.19
C THR A 43 -8.79 0.11 -14.79
N PRO A 44 -9.86 0.30 -14.02
CA PRO A 44 -9.91 -0.29 -12.69
C PRO A 44 -10.08 -1.79 -12.77
N ASP A 45 -9.33 -2.49 -11.96
CA ASP A 45 -9.48 -3.92 -11.75
C ASP A 45 -10.59 -4.05 -10.71
N LYS A 46 -11.61 -4.83 -11.02
CA LYS A 46 -12.79 -4.88 -10.17
C LYS A 46 -12.64 -5.74 -8.93
N ARG A 47 -11.52 -6.42 -8.79
CA ARG A 47 -11.33 -7.29 -7.63
C ARG A 47 -11.25 -6.48 -6.35
N ARG A 48 -11.68 -7.11 -5.28
CA ARG A 48 -11.57 -6.51 -3.95
C ARG A 48 -10.15 -6.72 -3.46
N GLY A 49 -9.55 -5.67 -2.94
CA GLY A 49 -8.18 -5.76 -2.49
C GLY A 49 -7.94 -5.04 -1.20
N THR A 50 -6.75 -5.25 -0.65
CA THR A 50 -6.27 -4.55 0.52
C THR A 50 -4.93 -3.94 0.19
N LEU A 51 -4.81 -2.65 0.44
CA LEU A 51 -3.55 -1.95 0.31
C LEU A 51 -3.00 -1.73 1.71
N SER A 52 -1.75 -2.11 1.93
CA SER A 52 -1.15 -1.96 3.24
C SER A 52 0.26 -1.44 3.14
N LEU A 53 0.68 -0.76 4.19
CA LEU A 53 2.03 -0.27 4.34
C LEU A 53 2.57 -0.88 5.62
N SER A 54 3.73 -1.50 5.54
CA SER A 54 4.32 -2.15 6.69
C SER A 54 5.81 -1.85 6.74
N LYS A 55 6.38 -2.06 7.92
CA LYS A 55 7.80 -1.88 8.11
C LYS A 55 8.39 -3.21 8.53
N SER A 56 9.38 -3.67 7.79
CA SER A 56 10.00 -4.95 8.09
C SER A 56 11.07 -4.77 9.15
N SER A 57 11.57 -5.91 9.66
CA SER A 57 12.56 -5.88 10.74
C SER A 57 13.86 -5.23 10.33
N ASP A 58 14.15 -5.19 9.04
CA ASP A 58 15.37 -4.54 8.55
C ASP A 58 15.18 -3.03 8.37
N GLY A 59 14.03 -2.49 8.73
CA GLY A 59 13.78 -1.06 8.65
C GLY A 59 13.20 -0.59 7.34
N LEU A 60 12.99 -1.48 6.39
CA LEU A 60 12.46 -1.09 5.11
C LEU A 60 10.93 -0.98 5.16
N MET A 61 10.43 0.03 4.46
CA MET A 61 8.99 0.19 4.31
C MET A 61 8.54 -0.58 3.08
N ASN A 62 7.38 -1.22 3.19
CA ASN A 62 6.86 -2.02 2.08
C ASN A 62 5.40 -1.70 1.85
N LEU A 63 5.07 -1.47 0.59
CA LEU A 63 3.69 -1.32 0.16
C LEU A 63 3.25 -2.63 -0.45
N ARG A 64 2.07 -3.13 -0.05
CA ARG A 64 1.58 -4.41 -0.54
C ARG A 64 0.12 -4.31 -0.93
N TRP A 65 -0.22 -4.94 -2.03
CA TRP A 65 -1.62 -5.10 -2.41
C TRP A 65 -1.94 -6.58 -2.52
N SER A 66 -3.00 -6.99 -1.85
CA SER A 66 -3.45 -8.38 -1.85
C SER A 66 -4.89 -8.46 -2.33
N ASP A 67 -5.21 -9.55 -3.02
CA ASP A 67 -6.57 -9.85 -3.41
C ASP A 67 -7.30 -10.36 -2.18
N ARG A 68 -8.41 -9.72 -1.80
CA ARG A 68 -9.14 -10.09 -0.57
C ARG A 68 -9.91 -11.40 -0.70
N SER A 69 -10.25 -11.78 -1.92
CA SER A 69 -11.00 -13.01 -2.08
C SER A 69 -10.10 -14.24 -2.03
N THR A 70 -8.85 -14.12 -2.43
CA THR A 70 -7.92 -15.25 -2.41
C THR A 70 -6.87 -15.14 -1.31
N GLY A 71 -6.64 -13.94 -0.80
CA GLY A 71 -5.57 -13.71 0.17
C GLY A 71 -4.19 -13.66 -0.45
N ILE A 72 -4.09 -13.67 -1.77
CA ILE A 72 -2.80 -13.73 -2.43
C ILE A 72 -2.22 -12.33 -2.57
N LEU A 73 -0.96 -12.19 -2.16
CA LEU A 73 -0.21 -10.96 -2.34
C LEU A 73 0.21 -10.86 -3.80
N GLU A 74 -0.21 -9.80 -4.48
CA GLU A 74 0.10 -9.64 -5.90
C GLU A 74 1.11 -8.55 -6.18
N ASP A 75 1.11 -7.48 -5.39
CA ASP A 75 2.05 -6.38 -5.62
C ASP A 75 2.78 -6.07 -4.35
N HIS A 76 4.06 -5.84 -4.48
CA HIS A 76 4.92 -5.53 -3.35
C HIS A 76 6.01 -4.57 -3.83
N ARG A 77 6.09 -3.42 -3.19
CA ARG A 77 7.12 -2.43 -3.51
C ARG A 77 7.80 -1.98 -2.26
N SER A 78 9.12 -1.93 -2.32
CA SER A 78 9.89 -1.30 -1.26
C SER A 78 9.82 0.20 -1.44
N ILE A 79 9.65 0.92 -0.34
CA ILE A 79 9.48 2.36 -0.36
C ILE A 79 10.70 3.00 0.28
N VAL A 80 11.27 3.98 -0.41
CA VAL A 80 12.35 4.77 0.13
C VAL A 80 11.74 6.06 0.69
N PRO A 81 11.98 6.37 1.97
CA PRO A 81 11.40 7.58 2.55
C PRO A 81 11.79 8.82 1.77
N GLY A 82 10.82 9.67 1.56
CA GLY A 82 11.03 10.91 0.82
C GLY A 82 10.89 10.77 -0.68
N GLU A 83 10.64 9.55 -1.18
CA GLU A 83 10.64 9.34 -2.62
C GLU A 83 9.28 8.91 -3.16
N VAL A 84 8.22 9.01 -2.36
CA VAL A 84 6.90 8.68 -2.85
C VAL A 84 5.89 9.71 -2.41
N THR A 85 4.84 9.87 -3.21
CA THR A 85 3.67 10.63 -2.81
C THR A 85 2.44 9.82 -3.16
N PHE A 86 1.43 9.88 -2.32
CA PHE A 86 0.16 9.21 -2.54
C PHE A 86 -0.93 10.27 -2.47
N LYS A 87 -1.59 10.53 -3.58
CA LYS A 87 -2.53 11.63 -3.64
C LYS A 87 -3.70 11.32 -4.55
N LYS A 88 -4.80 11.99 -4.30
CA LYS A 88 -5.99 11.83 -5.10
C LYS A 88 -5.75 12.28 -6.52
N CYS A 89 -6.22 11.50 -7.48
CA CYS A 89 -6.16 11.86 -8.88
C CYS A 89 -7.35 12.70 -9.26
N ARG A 90 -7.13 13.61 -10.16
CA ARG A 90 -8.22 14.34 -10.77
C ARG A 90 -8.62 13.61 -12.03
N THR A 91 -9.78 13.00 -11.98
CA THR A 91 -10.26 12.21 -13.11
C THR A 91 -11.33 12.94 -13.90
N GLY A 92 -11.73 14.13 -13.45
CA GLY A 92 -12.83 14.83 -14.06
C GLY A 92 -14.19 14.48 -13.49
N ARG A 93 -14.21 13.55 -12.55
CA ARG A 93 -15.45 13.14 -11.87
C ARG A 93 -15.24 13.31 -10.38
N GLU A 94 -16.12 14.04 -9.73
CA GLU A 94 -15.95 14.32 -8.32
C GLU A 94 -16.04 13.10 -7.46
N ASN A 95 -16.83 12.12 -7.87
CA ASN A 95 -17.06 10.93 -7.05
C ASN A 95 -16.02 9.83 -7.26
N ASP A 96 -15.07 10.03 -8.14
CA ASP A 96 -14.05 9.03 -8.34
C ASP A 96 -13.12 9.00 -7.14
N ARG A 97 -12.83 7.82 -6.67
CA ARG A 97 -12.01 7.61 -5.48
C ARG A 97 -10.69 7.00 -5.86
N VAL A 98 -10.01 7.62 -6.83
CA VAL A 98 -8.78 7.09 -7.42
C VAL A 98 -7.59 7.86 -6.90
N TYR A 99 -6.57 7.13 -6.48
CA TYR A 99 -5.36 7.70 -5.87
C TYR A 99 -4.14 7.20 -6.58
N LEU A 100 -3.15 8.06 -6.72
CA LEU A 100 -1.91 7.77 -7.43
C LEU A 100 -0.75 7.70 -6.46
N LEU A 101 -0.02 6.60 -6.51
CA LEU A 101 1.25 6.48 -5.80
C LEU A 101 2.35 6.77 -6.82
N GLN A 102 3.03 7.88 -6.62
CA GLN A 102 4.03 8.35 -7.56
C GLN A 102 5.41 8.27 -6.93
N PHE A 103 6.37 7.81 -7.71
CA PHE A 103 7.75 7.69 -7.25
C PHE A 103 8.58 8.79 -7.87
N THR A 104 9.56 9.31 -7.11
CA THR A 104 10.46 10.31 -7.67
C THR A 104 11.47 9.68 -8.61
N GLN A 105 11.77 8.41 -8.41
CA GLN A 105 12.62 7.68 -9.34
C GLN A 105 11.82 7.33 -10.58
N ALA A 106 12.51 6.92 -11.63
CA ALA A 106 11.85 6.63 -12.89
C ALA A 106 11.14 5.28 -12.85
N GLN A 107 10.21 5.13 -11.94
CA GLN A 107 9.38 3.95 -11.84
C GLN A 107 7.98 4.29 -12.29
N GLN A 108 7.31 3.31 -12.87
CA GLN A 108 5.94 3.51 -13.26
C GLN A 108 5.08 3.71 -12.03
N PRO A 109 4.21 4.70 -12.01
CA PRO A 109 3.35 4.92 -10.85
C PRO A 109 2.33 3.81 -10.70
N LEU A 110 1.84 3.66 -9.49
CA LEU A 110 0.75 2.72 -9.18
C LEU A 110 -0.50 3.52 -8.89
N MET A 111 -1.63 2.97 -9.29
CA MET A 111 -2.89 3.67 -9.10
C MET A 111 -3.89 2.72 -8.47
N PHE A 112 -4.65 3.25 -7.51
CA PHE A 112 -5.60 2.46 -6.73
C PHE A 112 -6.92 3.20 -6.62
N TRP A 113 -8.01 2.44 -6.47
CA TRP A 113 -9.31 3.04 -6.20
C TRP A 113 -9.79 2.54 -4.85
N MET A 114 -10.27 3.46 -4.04
CA MET A 114 -10.64 3.16 -2.66
C MET A 114 -11.91 2.34 -2.62
N GLN A 115 -11.96 1.37 -1.72
CA GLN A 115 -13.07 0.45 -1.60
C GLN A 115 -13.69 0.41 -0.21
N GLU A 116 -13.24 1.27 0.71
CA GLU A 116 -13.90 1.35 2.00
C GLU A 116 -15.33 1.79 1.79
N LYS A 117 -16.20 1.33 2.67
CA LYS A 117 -17.62 1.60 2.53
C LYS A 117 -17.90 3.10 2.48
N SER A 118 -17.20 3.87 3.29
CA SER A 118 -17.38 5.32 3.32
C SER A 118 -16.15 5.99 2.73
N SER A 119 -16.37 6.99 1.88
CA SER A 119 -15.27 7.74 1.30
C SER A 119 -14.67 8.74 2.29
N GLU A 120 -15.28 8.87 3.47
CA GLU A 120 -14.80 9.86 4.43
C GLU A 120 -13.39 9.61 4.89
N LYS A 121 -12.96 8.35 4.88
CA LYS A 121 -11.62 8.01 5.33
C LYS A 121 -10.58 7.99 4.22
N ASP A 122 -10.98 8.25 2.99
CA ASP A 122 -10.05 8.15 1.87
C ASP A 122 -8.89 9.13 2.02
N LEU A 123 -9.19 10.39 2.29
CA LEU A 123 -8.14 11.40 2.44
C LEU A 123 -7.28 11.14 3.66
N GLU A 124 -7.90 10.70 4.74
CA GLU A 124 -7.15 10.36 5.95
C GLU A 124 -6.19 9.21 5.69
N ASN A 125 -6.66 8.17 5.02
CA ASN A 125 -5.81 7.03 4.69
C ASN A 125 -4.66 7.45 3.78
N ALA A 126 -4.94 8.28 2.78
CA ALA A 126 -3.89 8.76 1.90
C ALA A 126 -2.88 9.60 2.65
N SER A 127 -3.34 10.45 3.55
CA SER A 127 -2.44 11.27 4.35
C SER A 127 -1.54 10.42 5.23
N LYS A 128 -2.08 9.34 5.80
CA LYS A 128 -1.29 8.44 6.63
C LYS A 128 -0.26 7.68 5.82
N VAL A 129 -0.62 7.28 4.61
CA VAL A 129 0.36 6.62 3.73
C VAL A 129 1.52 7.56 3.47
N ASN A 130 1.23 8.84 3.15
CA ASN A 130 2.29 9.81 2.89
C ASN A 130 3.16 10.02 4.14
N GLU A 131 2.52 10.11 5.29
CA GLU A 131 3.26 10.36 6.51
C GLU A 131 4.17 9.19 6.86
N TYR A 132 3.62 7.99 6.87
CA TYR A 132 4.40 6.83 7.30
C TYR A 132 5.44 6.41 6.27
N ALA A 133 5.13 6.57 4.99
CA ALA A 133 6.07 6.17 3.95
C ALA A 133 7.28 7.10 3.89
N ASN A 134 7.10 8.36 4.27
CA ASN A 134 8.15 9.37 4.10
C ASN A 134 8.80 9.80 5.41
N ASN A 135 8.24 9.40 6.54
CA ASN A 135 8.74 9.81 7.85
C ASN A 135 8.96 8.57 8.70
N PRO A 136 10.19 8.03 8.74
CA PRO A 136 10.44 6.82 9.51
C PRO A 136 10.13 6.96 10.99
N ALA A 137 10.32 8.15 11.54
CA ALA A 137 10.02 8.36 12.97
C ALA A 137 8.52 8.22 13.23
N ALA A 138 7.69 8.74 12.33
CA ALA A 138 6.25 8.61 12.48
C ALA A 138 5.83 7.15 12.35
N ALA A 139 6.45 6.43 11.42
CA ALA A 139 6.15 5.01 11.23
C ALA A 139 6.54 4.21 12.48
N ASP A 140 7.70 4.50 13.05
CA ASP A 140 8.14 3.84 14.28
C ASP A 140 7.19 4.12 15.43
N ALA A 141 6.75 5.36 15.55
CA ALA A 141 5.82 5.73 16.60
C ALA A 141 4.48 5.02 16.44
N ALA A 142 4.03 4.86 15.20
CA ALA A 142 2.77 4.17 14.94
C ALA A 142 2.87 2.70 15.33
N VAL A 143 3.98 2.05 15.01
CA VAL A 143 4.19 0.66 15.38
C VAL A 143 4.28 0.54 16.91
N ALA A 144 5.02 1.41 17.55
CA ALA A 144 5.16 1.37 18.98
C ALA A 144 3.81 1.61 19.67
N GLY A 145 3.04 2.57 19.16
CA GLY A 145 1.73 2.84 19.71
C GLY A 145 0.79 1.67 19.56
N THR A 146 0.91 0.94 18.47
CA THR A 146 0.08 -0.23 18.26
C THR A 146 0.40 -1.33 19.24
N HIS A 147 1.66 -1.47 19.60
CA HIS A 147 2.07 -2.55 20.47
C HIS A 147 2.08 -2.18 21.93
N LEU A 148 2.12 -0.91 22.29
CA LEU A 148 2.19 -0.53 23.66
C LEU A 148 0.91 -0.74 24.34
N PRO A 149 0.89 -1.52 25.39
CA PRO A 149 -0.30 -1.58 26.20
C PRO A 149 -0.34 -0.28 26.94
N ILE A 150 -1.34 -0.01 27.58
CA ILE A 150 -1.48 1.13 28.28
C ILE A 150 -0.68 1.16 29.43
N LEU A 151 0.03 2.00 29.61
CA LEU A 151 0.80 2.05 30.66
C LEU A 151 0.31 2.75 31.70
N PHE A 152 0.02 3.13 31.94
CA PHE A 152 -0.34 3.76 32.91
C PHE A 152 -0.58 4.19 33.11
#